data_067c9a8830d33d45396a029fa5ccddce
#
_entry.id   067c9a8830d33d45396a029fa5ccddce
#
_cell.length_a   1.000
_cell.length_b   1.000
_cell.length_c   1.000
_cell.angle_alpha   90.00
_cell.angle_beta   90.00
_cell.angle_gamma   90.00
#
_symmetry.space_group_name_H-M   'P 1'
#
loop_
_entity.id
_entity.type
_entity.pdbx_description
1 polymer ?
#
loop_
_entity_poly.entity_id
_entity_poly.type
_entity_poly.pdbx_seq_one_letter_code
_entity_poly.pdbx_strand_id
1 'polypeptide(L)'
;MKKAWRAGRLANAIKVAGMPQRPRVTDILVLMVPPLLWAGNAVAGRMASGLISPMTLNLLRWCLAFCILLPIAGQVLRPGSLLWPQWRRFALLGLLGTSGYNALNYLALHTSTAINVTLVASSTPVWMLLMGRLFFGQAISPRQVLGAGLSIAGVLLVLTHGEWAMLQQLRLVKGDFYVLLASLGWAVYSWLLAHPTPESASLRQDWPRFLLAQVLFGLVWSSLFTTGEWVLTPAHVDWGWPLMAVLAYVAIGPSILAYGAFGAGIQRAGPHVAAHFTNLTPLFTALLSAFFLGERPHLFHGLAFVLIMAGIALSRED
;
A
#
# COMPACT_ATOMS: atom_id res chain seq x y z
N MET A 1 22.67 -40.46 -16.90
CA MET A 1 21.96 -39.77 -17.96
C MET A 1 20.55 -39.26 -17.58
N LYS A 2 19.65 -40.00 -16.93
CA LYS A 2 18.28 -39.56 -16.58
C LYS A 2 18.19 -38.34 -15.62
N LYS A 3 19.14 -38.16 -14.67
CA LYS A 3 19.16 -37.02 -13.73
C LYS A 3 19.54 -35.70 -14.42
N ALA A 4 20.49 -35.70 -15.33
CA ALA A 4 20.92 -34.51 -16.08
C ALA A 4 19.83 -34.01 -17.06
N TRP A 5 19.07 -34.93 -17.65
CA TRP A 5 17.96 -34.61 -18.56
C TRP A 5 16.75 -34.01 -17.83
N ARG A 6 16.46 -34.45 -16.57
CA ARG A 6 15.43 -33.83 -15.70
C ARG A 6 15.85 -32.44 -15.23
N ALA A 7 17.11 -32.24 -14.88
CA ALA A 7 17.61 -30.94 -14.46
C ALA A 7 17.58 -29.92 -15.61
N GLY A 8 17.94 -30.33 -16.83
CA GLY A 8 17.85 -29.47 -18.03
C GLY A 8 16.40 -29.09 -18.40
N ARG A 9 15.42 -29.99 -18.22
CA ARG A 9 14.00 -29.67 -18.44
C ARG A 9 13.43 -28.75 -17.37
N LEU A 10 13.80 -28.92 -16.11
CA LEU A 10 13.42 -28.02 -15.02
C LEU A 10 14.03 -26.61 -15.23
N ALA A 11 15.30 -26.54 -15.60
CA ALA A 11 15.97 -25.27 -15.90
C ALA A 11 15.35 -24.57 -17.13
N ASN A 12 14.97 -25.30 -18.19
CA ASN A 12 14.25 -24.75 -19.32
C ASN A 12 12.80 -24.36 -18.99
N ALA A 13 12.09 -25.15 -18.16
CA ALA A 13 10.74 -24.79 -17.70
C ALA A 13 10.77 -23.52 -16.84
N ILE A 14 11.78 -23.35 -15.97
CA ILE A 14 12.01 -22.13 -15.20
C ILE A 14 12.37 -20.95 -16.10
N LYS A 15 13.18 -21.17 -17.14
CA LYS A 15 13.56 -20.13 -18.11
C LYS A 15 12.41 -19.69 -19.01
N VAL A 16 11.51 -20.62 -19.39
CA VAL A 16 10.31 -20.33 -20.21
C VAL A 16 9.23 -19.64 -19.37
N ALA A 17 9.13 -19.96 -18.05
CA ALA A 17 8.25 -19.27 -17.11
C ALA A 17 8.70 -17.83 -16.77
N GLY A 18 9.94 -17.46 -17.09
CA GLY A 18 10.55 -16.18 -16.76
C GLY A 18 10.63 -15.14 -17.90
N MET A 19 10.11 -15.41 -19.09
CA MET A 19 10.02 -14.37 -20.14
C MET A 19 8.85 -13.43 -19.82
N PRO A 20 9.08 -12.12 -19.64
CA PRO A 20 8.01 -11.16 -19.46
C PRO A 20 7.16 -11.14 -20.73
N GLN A 21 6.02 -11.81 -20.69
CA GLN A 21 5.01 -11.68 -21.75
C GLN A 21 4.52 -10.22 -21.71
N ARG A 22 4.42 -9.58 -22.88
CA ARG A 22 3.82 -8.25 -22.98
C ARG A 22 2.43 -8.31 -22.31
N PRO A 23 2.14 -7.45 -21.31
CA PRO A 23 0.87 -7.49 -20.62
C PRO A 23 -0.27 -7.31 -21.64
N ARG A 24 -1.27 -8.15 -21.57
CA ARG A 24 -2.47 -8.04 -22.39
C ARG A 24 -3.26 -6.80 -21.94
N VAL A 25 -4.13 -6.27 -22.80
CA VAL A 25 -5.00 -5.13 -22.45
C VAL A 25 -5.81 -5.42 -21.18
N THR A 26 -6.28 -6.65 -21.01
CA THR A 26 -7.00 -7.10 -19.80
C THR A 26 -6.13 -7.03 -18.54
N ASP A 27 -4.84 -7.29 -18.64
CA ASP A 27 -3.92 -7.23 -17.50
C ASP A 27 -3.64 -5.77 -17.13
N ILE A 28 -3.54 -4.88 -18.13
CA ILE A 28 -3.43 -3.43 -17.92
C ILE A 28 -4.68 -2.91 -17.20
N LEU A 29 -5.88 -3.27 -17.64
CA LEU A 29 -7.11 -2.85 -17.00
C LEU A 29 -7.20 -3.32 -15.55
N VAL A 30 -6.84 -4.57 -15.26
CA VAL A 30 -6.81 -5.11 -13.90
C VAL A 30 -5.79 -4.36 -13.04
N LEU A 31 -4.61 -4.02 -13.61
CA LEU A 31 -3.55 -3.30 -12.90
C LEU A 31 -3.87 -1.81 -12.66
N MET A 32 -4.79 -1.21 -13.43
CA MET A 32 -5.26 0.16 -13.22
C MET A 32 -6.25 0.29 -12.05
N VAL A 33 -6.93 -0.80 -11.66
CA VAL A 33 -7.93 -0.81 -10.59
C VAL A 33 -7.34 -0.42 -9.22
N PRO A 34 -6.22 -1.03 -8.75
CA PRO A 34 -5.66 -0.69 -7.45
C PRO A 34 -5.29 0.80 -7.28
N PRO A 35 -4.50 1.42 -8.18
CA PRO A 35 -4.12 2.82 -8.01
C PRO A 35 -5.31 3.77 -8.06
N LEU A 36 -6.33 3.48 -8.87
CA LEU A 36 -7.55 4.28 -8.91
C LEU A 36 -8.34 4.19 -7.60
N LEU A 37 -8.54 2.98 -7.09
CA LEU A 37 -9.28 2.77 -5.84
C LEU A 37 -8.51 3.27 -4.61
N TRP A 38 -7.18 3.15 -4.59
CA TRP A 38 -6.36 3.72 -3.50
C TRP A 38 -6.27 5.24 -3.56
N ALA A 39 -6.28 5.84 -4.75
CA ALA A 39 -6.43 7.28 -4.91
C ALA A 39 -7.77 7.76 -4.32
N GLY A 40 -8.87 7.09 -4.67
CA GLY A 40 -10.17 7.37 -4.07
C GLY A 40 -10.21 7.12 -2.57
N ASN A 41 -9.42 6.16 -2.02
CA ASN A 41 -9.30 5.99 -0.58
C ASN A 41 -8.67 7.21 0.12
N ALA A 42 -7.67 7.83 -0.48
CA ALA A 42 -7.07 9.05 0.07
C ALA A 42 -8.08 10.20 0.06
N VAL A 43 -8.83 10.38 -1.03
CA VAL A 43 -9.89 11.39 -1.13
C VAL A 43 -11.01 11.13 -0.13
N ALA A 44 -11.52 9.90 -0.06
CA ALA A 44 -12.56 9.50 0.88
C ALA A 44 -12.11 9.66 2.34
N GLY A 45 -10.86 9.31 2.66
CA GLY A 45 -10.26 9.54 3.98
C GLY A 45 -10.18 11.02 4.33
N ARG A 46 -9.87 11.89 3.37
CA ARG A 46 -9.88 13.35 3.56
C ARG A 46 -11.29 13.89 3.77
N MET A 47 -12.27 13.42 3.00
CA MET A 47 -13.69 13.78 3.20
C MET A 47 -14.20 13.36 4.58
N ALA A 48 -13.75 12.20 5.07
CA ALA A 48 -14.14 11.68 6.37
C ALA A 48 -13.46 12.37 7.56
N SER A 49 -12.42 13.18 7.36
CA SER A 49 -11.56 13.70 8.43
C SER A 49 -12.29 14.58 9.47
N GLY A 50 -13.47 15.12 9.14
CA GLY A 50 -14.33 15.85 10.06
C GLY A 50 -15.52 15.05 10.59
N LEU A 51 -15.71 13.81 10.11
CA LEU A 51 -16.87 13.00 10.44
C LEU A 51 -16.54 11.84 11.40
N ILE A 52 -15.30 11.39 11.38
CA ILE A 52 -14.89 10.21 12.17
C ILE A 52 -13.40 10.28 12.49
N SER A 53 -13.07 9.83 13.67
CA SER A 53 -11.68 9.70 14.11
C SER A 53 -10.93 8.63 13.29
N PRO A 54 -9.66 8.86 12.93
CA PRO A 54 -8.93 8.08 11.93
C PRO A 54 -8.74 6.61 12.28
N MET A 55 -8.47 6.26 13.55
CA MET A 55 -8.34 4.86 13.95
C MET A 55 -9.68 4.15 13.92
N THR A 56 -10.75 4.85 14.31
CA THR A 56 -12.11 4.35 14.25
C THR A 56 -12.56 4.09 12.81
N LEU A 57 -12.24 5.00 11.88
CA LEU A 57 -12.49 4.78 10.44
C LEU A 57 -11.78 3.52 9.94
N ASN A 58 -10.51 3.35 10.30
CA ASN A 58 -9.76 2.17 9.91
C ASN A 58 -10.33 0.87 10.48
N LEU A 59 -10.75 0.86 11.75
CA LEU A 59 -11.40 -0.29 12.38
C LEU A 59 -12.70 -0.66 11.66
N LEU A 60 -13.61 0.29 11.50
CA LEU A 60 -14.91 0.04 10.86
C LEU A 60 -14.76 -0.43 9.42
N ARG A 61 -13.84 0.16 8.66
CA ARG A 61 -13.49 -0.28 7.31
C ARG A 61 -13.14 -1.78 7.27
N TRP A 62 -12.24 -2.20 8.16
CA TRP A 62 -11.79 -3.59 8.16
C TRP A 62 -12.79 -4.55 8.79
N CYS A 63 -13.63 -4.08 9.73
CA CYS A 63 -14.79 -4.86 10.21
C CYS A 63 -15.74 -5.17 9.05
N LEU A 64 -16.11 -4.17 8.26
CA LEU A 64 -16.97 -4.37 7.10
C LEU A 64 -16.33 -5.30 6.06
N ALA A 65 -15.04 -5.10 5.74
CA ALA A 65 -14.30 -5.97 4.83
C ALA A 65 -14.24 -7.42 5.36
N PHE A 66 -14.03 -7.62 6.66
CA PHE A 66 -14.06 -8.93 7.32
C PHE A 66 -15.43 -9.60 7.15
N CYS A 67 -16.51 -8.90 7.45
CA CYS A 67 -17.88 -9.44 7.31
C CYS A 67 -18.18 -9.85 5.85
N ILE A 68 -17.72 -9.08 4.87
CA ILE A 68 -17.90 -9.39 3.44
C ILE A 68 -17.06 -10.60 3.02
N LEU A 69 -15.82 -10.70 3.51
CA LEU A 69 -14.93 -11.80 3.15
C LEU A 69 -15.24 -13.10 3.89
N LEU A 70 -15.89 -13.03 5.04
CA LEU A 70 -16.16 -14.20 5.91
C LEU A 70 -16.93 -15.32 5.20
N PRO A 71 -18.02 -15.08 4.47
CA PRO A 71 -18.74 -16.15 3.74
C PRO A 71 -17.90 -16.76 2.60
N ILE A 72 -16.97 -15.98 2.03
CA ILE A 72 -16.15 -16.41 0.88
C ILE A 72 -14.91 -17.20 1.34
N ALA A 73 -14.25 -16.72 2.39
CA ALA A 73 -12.92 -17.13 2.81
C ALA A 73 -12.85 -17.69 4.25
N GLY A 74 -13.96 -17.74 4.96
CA GLY A 74 -14.02 -18.11 6.38
C GLY A 74 -13.45 -19.49 6.72
N GLN A 75 -13.27 -20.37 5.74
CA GLN A 75 -12.61 -21.65 5.93
C GLN A 75 -11.16 -21.52 6.46
N VAL A 76 -10.48 -20.39 6.19
CA VAL A 76 -9.13 -20.13 6.71
C VAL A 76 -9.10 -20.01 8.23
N LEU A 77 -10.23 -19.69 8.86
CA LEU A 77 -10.35 -19.53 10.32
C LEU A 77 -10.60 -20.85 11.07
N ARG A 78 -10.83 -21.97 10.35
CA ARG A 78 -11.11 -23.26 10.97
C ARG A 78 -9.88 -23.78 11.73
N PRO A 79 -10.07 -24.49 12.86
CA PRO A 79 -8.99 -25.22 13.51
C PRO A 79 -8.28 -26.14 12.52
N GLY A 80 -6.93 -26.18 12.56
CA GLY A 80 -6.12 -26.99 11.64
C GLY A 80 -5.81 -26.31 10.28
N SER A 81 -6.29 -25.08 10.03
CA SER A 81 -5.87 -24.31 8.85
C SER A 81 -4.40 -23.90 8.95
N LEU A 82 -3.77 -23.63 7.82
CA LEU A 82 -2.38 -23.15 7.73
C LEU A 82 -2.18 -21.75 8.35
N LEU A 83 -3.25 -21.06 8.72
CA LEU A 83 -3.20 -19.77 9.41
C LEU A 83 -2.59 -19.89 10.81
N TRP A 84 -3.06 -20.84 11.60
CA TRP A 84 -2.75 -20.90 13.04
C TRP A 84 -1.28 -21.20 13.35
N PRO A 85 -0.58 -22.14 12.68
CA PRO A 85 0.85 -22.30 12.85
C PRO A 85 1.65 -21.05 12.51
N GLN A 86 1.11 -20.16 11.68
CA GLN A 86 1.77 -18.95 11.21
C GLN A 86 1.16 -17.64 11.75
N TRP A 87 0.41 -17.72 12.84
CA TRP A 87 -0.29 -16.58 13.42
C TRP A 87 0.61 -15.36 13.64
N ARG A 88 1.88 -15.56 14.08
CA ARG A 88 2.86 -14.46 14.28
C ARG A 88 3.12 -13.70 13.00
N ARG A 89 3.28 -14.42 11.89
CA ARG A 89 3.48 -13.81 10.57
C ARG A 89 2.26 -13.02 10.14
N PHE A 90 1.05 -13.58 10.27
CA PHE A 90 -0.17 -12.90 9.92
C PHE A 90 -0.49 -11.74 10.85
N ALA A 91 -0.13 -11.82 12.14
CA ALA A 91 -0.21 -10.70 13.08
C ALA A 91 0.69 -9.54 12.63
N LEU A 92 1.92 -9.82 12.19
CA LEU A 92 2.82 -8.80 11.66
C LEU A 92 2.33 -8.23 10.32
N LEU A 93 1.86 -9.07 9.40
CA LEU A 93 1.27 -8.62 8.13
C LEU A 93 0.01 -7.79 8.36
N GLY A 94 -0.83 -8.18 9.32
CA GLY A 94 -2.01 -7.43 9.74
C GLY A 94 -1.64 -6.06 10.35
N LEU A 95 -0.62 -6.03 11.21
CA LEU A 95 -0.12 -4.76 11.77
C LEU A 95 0.36 -3.81 10.67
N LEU A 96 1.24 -4.28 9.80
CA LEU A 96 1.91 -3.42 8.83
C LEU A 96 1.03 -3.07 7.62
N GLY A 97 0.28 -4.04 7.08
CA GLY A 97 -0.47 -3.88 5.83
C GLY A 97 -1.89 -3.37 6.01
N THR A 98 -2.66 -3.97 6.92
CA THR A 98 -4.08 -3.63 7.06
C THR A 98 -4.34 -2.60 8.14
N SER A 99 -3.69 -2.69 9.29
CA SER A 99 -3.92 -1.77 10.41
C SER A 99 -3.03 -0.54 10.35
N GLY A 100 -1.74 -0.66 10.59
CA GLY A 100 -0.83 0.46 10.79
C GLY A 100 -0.70 1.38 9.58
N TYR A 101 -0.50 0.81 8.38
CA TYR A 101 -0.38 1.61 7.16
C TYR A 101 -1.60 2.52 6.95
N ASN A 102 -2.80 1.96 6.99
CA ASN A 102 -4.02 2.73 6.73
C ASN A 102 -4.34 3.71 7.86
N ALA A 103 -4.14 3.31 9.12
CA ALA A 103 -4.33 4.17 10.29
C ALA A 103 -3.43 5.42 10.21
N LEU A 104 -2.14 5.24 9.92
CA LEU A 104 -1.19 6.34 9.75
C LEU A 104 -1.53 7.24 8.56
N ASN A 105 -2.00 6.68 7.44
CA ASN A 105 -2.46 7.48 6.31
C ASN A 105 -3.70 8.30 6.66
N TYR A 106 -4.68 7.73 7.39
CA TYR A 106 -5.84 8.51 7.81
C TYR A 106 -5.47 9.61 8.81
N LEU A 107 -4.55 9.35 9.76
CA LEU A 107 -3.98 10.41 10.61
C LEU A 107 -3.32 11.52 9.78
N ALA A 108 -2.59 11.15 8.74
CA ALA A 108 -1.95 12.12 7.86
C ALA A 108 -2.97 13.01 7.14
N LEU A 109 -4.06 12.42 6.66
CA LEU A 109 -5.12 13.13 5.93
C LEU A 109 -5.90 14.13 6.80
N HIS A 110 -5.81 14.05 8.13
CA HIS A 110 -6.37 15.09 9.00
C HIS A 110 -5.58 16.39 8.98
N THR A 111 -4.29 16.34 8.68
CA THR A 111 -3.39 17.51 8.75
C THR A 111 -2.69 17.84 7.43
N SER A 112 -2.84 17.00 6.41
CA SER A 112 -2.24 17.18 5.09
C SER A 112 -3.27 16.94 3.98
N THR A 113 -2.97 17.38 2.74
CA THR A 113 -3.85 17.16 1.59
C THR A 113 -3.71 15.73 1.05
N ALA A 114 -4.74 15.24 0.36
CA ALA A 114 -4.69 13.91 -0.24
C ALA A 114 -3.59 13.80 -1.30
N ILE A 115 -3.34 14.88 -2.05
CA ILE A 115 -2.25 14.96 -3.05
C ILE A 115 -0.89 14.79 -2.36
N ASN A 116 -0.62 15.58 -1.31
CA ASN A 116 0.66 15.51 -0.59
C ASN A 116 0.89 14.12 0.03
N VAL A 117 -0.13 13.58 0.72
CA VAL A 117 -0.05 12.25 1.34
C VAL A 117 0.34 11.18 0.31
N THR A 118 -0.31 11.15 -0.84
CA THR A 118 -0.04 10.14 -1.86
C THR A 118 1.31 10.34 -2.56
N LEU A 119 1.74 11.59 -2.77
CA LEU A 119 3.06 11.87 -3.32
C LEU A 119 4.19 11.47 -2.36
N VAL A 120 4.06 11.83 -1.07
CA VAL A 120 5.04 11.41 -0.05
C VAL A 120 5.06 9.88 0.09
N ALA A 121 3.90 9.22 0.06
CA ALA A 121 3.81 7.77 0.06
C ALA A 121 4.52 7.12 -1.15
N SER A 122 4.62 7.83 -2.29
CA SER A 122 5.36 7.36 -3.46
C SER A 122 6.88 7.28 -3.24
N SER A 123 7.40 7.75 -2.10
CA SER A 123 8.78 7.51 -1.65
C SER A 123 9.03 6.07 -1.17
N THR A 124 8.01 5.26 -1.05
CA THR A 124 8.10 3.86 -0.58
C THR A 124 9.25 3.05 -1.22
N PRO A 125 9.57 3.15 -2.52
CA PRO A 125 10.70 2.45 -3.10
C PRO A 125 12.05 2.77 -2.43
N VAL A 126 12.25 4.00 -1.94
CA VAL A 126 13.45 4.39 -1.18
C VAL A 126 13.54 3.59 0.12
N TRP A 127 12.41 3.49 0.85
CA TRP A 127 12.32 2.68 2.06
C TRP A 127 12.51 1.19 1.77
N MET A 128 12.02 0.70 0.62
CA MET A 128 12.26 -0.68 0.20
C MET A 128 13.73 -0.98 -0.03
N LEU A 129 14.49 -0.09 -0.66
CA LEU A 129 15.94 -0.23 -0.82
C LEU A 129 16.65 -0.28 0.53
N LEU A 130 16.31 0.65 1.42
CA LEU A 130 16.90 0.73 2.77
C LEU A 130 16.63 -0.55 3.56
N MET A 131 15.37 -1.00 3.62
CA MET A 131 14.98 -2.23 4.34
C MET A 131 15.61 -3.47 3.71
N GLY A 132 15.65 -3.55 2.37
CA GLY A 132 16.32 -4.63 1.65
C GLY A 132 17.80 -4.75 2.02
N ARG A 133 18.48 -3.62 2.11
CA ARG A 133 19.90 -3.60 2.52
C ARG A 133 20.10 -4.00 3.97
N LEU A 134 19.31 -3.44 4.88
CA LEU A 134 19.48 -3.62 6.33
C LEU A 134 19.10 -5.02 6.83
N PHE A 135 18.00 -5.57 6.31
CA PHE A 135 17.42 -6.81 6.87
C PHE A 135 17.52 -8.01 5.94
N PHE A 136 17.71 -7.80 4.64
CA PHE A 136 17.70 -8.89 3.64
C PHE A 136 19.03 -9.00 2.87
N GLY A 137 20.05 -8.23 3.26
CA GLY A 137 21.39 -8.31 2.67
C GLY A 137 21.49 -7.96 1.19
N GLN A 138 20.48 -7.24 0.65
CA GLN A 138 20.45 -6.86 -0.76
C GLN A 138 21.54 -5.84 -1.06
N ALA A 139 22.27 -6.04 -2.14
CA ALA A 139 23.22 -5.04 -2.64
C ALA A 139 22.44 -3.86 -3.22
N ILE A 140 22.91 -2.64 -2.98
CA ILE A 140 22.34 -1.43 -3.59
C ILE A 140 23.26 -0.98 -4.70
N SER A 141 22.73 -0.86 -5.92
CA SER A 141 23.48 -0.38 -7.08
C SER A 141 23.60 1.15 -7.08
N PRO A 142 24.63 1.74 -7.76
CA PRO A 142 24.73 3.19 -7.93
C PRO A 142 23.50 3.82 -8.59
N ARG A 143 22.87 3.11 -9.54
CA ARG A 143 21.62 3.55 -10.18
C ARG A 143 20.48 3.68 -9.17
N GLN A 144 20.36 2.72 -8.27
CA GLN A 144 19.35 2.75 -7.20
C GLN A 144 19.61 3.92 -6.22
N VAL A 145 20.87 4.25 -5.92
CA VAL A 145 21.21 5.42 -5.09
C VAL A 145 20.79 6.72 -5.77
N LEU A 146 21.10 6.88 -7.06
CA LEU A 146 20.68 8.04 -7.84
C LEU A 146 19.16 8.14 -7.93
N GLY A 147 18.49 7.03 -8.19
CA GLY A 147 17.02 6.97 -8.25
C GLY A 147 16.39 7.31 -6.92
N ALA A 148 16.95 6.84 -5.80
CA ALA A 148 16.51 7.21 -4.46
C ALA A 148 16.70 8.71 -4.20
N GLY A 149 17.83 9.28 -4.63
CA GLY A 149 18.09 10.72 -4.53
C GLY A 149 17.05 11.56 -5.27
N LEU A 150 16.70 11.19 -6.51
CA LEU A 150 15.63 11.86 -7.27
C LEU A 150 14.28 11.74 -6.58
N SER A 151 13.93 10.58 -6.04
CA SER A 151 12.67 10.37 -5.31
C SER A 151 12.62 11.22 -4.04
N ILE A 152 13.73 11.32 -3.28
CA ILE A 152 13.84 12.17 -2.10
C ILE A 152 13.70 13.65 -2.50
N ALA A 153 14.34 14.09 -3.58
CA ALA A 153 14.20 15.47 -4.07
C ALA A 153 12.73 15.79 -4.44
N GLY A 154 12.01 14.86 -5.06
CA GLY A 154 10.58 15.00 -5.33
C GLY A 154 9.74 15.13 -4.05
N VAL A 155 10.02 14.29 -3.03
CA VAL A 155 9.33 14.38 -1.74
C VAL A 155 9.62 15.72 -1.04
N LEU A 156 10.88 16.16 -1.03
CA LEU A 156 11.25 17.46 -0.45
C LEU A 156 10.54 18.62 -1.16
N LEU A 157 10.41 18.55 -2.50
CA LEU A 157 9.68 19.55 -3.27
C LEU A 157 8.21 19.65 -2.84
N VAL A 158 7.56 18.53 -2.52
CA VAL A 158 6.19 18.51 -1.97
C VAL A 158 6.16 19.12 -0.58
N LEU A 159 7.06 18.68 0.31
CA LEU A 159 7.07 19.11 1.71
C LEU A 159 7.41 20.60 1.87
N THR A 160 8.17 21.18 0.92
CA THR A 160 8.49 22.61 0.87
C THR A 160 7.49 23.44 0.07
N HIS A 161 6.43 22.83 -0.46
CA HIS A 161 5.45 23.48 -1.34
C HIS A 161 6.09 24.18 -2.56
N GLY A 162 7.23 23.68 -3.03
CA GLY A 162 8.00 24.24 -4.14
C GLY A 162 8.91 25.44 -3.76
N GLU A 163 8.98 25.83 -2.52
CA GLU A 163 9.78 26.95 -2.03
C GLU A 163 11.06 26.47 -1.32
N TRP A 164 12.17 26.43 -2.04
CA TRP A 164 13.46 25.96 -1.49
C TRP A 164 13.96 26.80 -0.29
N ALA A 165 13.57 28.08 -0.20
CA ALA A 165 13.84 28.91 0.97
C ALA A 165 13.21 28.35 2.25
N MET A 166 12.13 27.58 2.12
CA MET A 166 11.48 26.91 3.25
C MET A 166 12.26 25.70 3.78
N LEU A 167 13.28 25.19 3.06
CA LEU A 167 14.14 24.12 3.61
C LEU A 167 14.78 24.49 4.95
N GLN A 168 15.13 25.76 5.14
CA GLN A 168 15.68 26.26 6.41
C GLN A 168 14.62 26.39 7.52
N GLN A 169 13.36 26.46 7.15
CA GLN A 169 12.21 26.57 8.02
C GLN A 169 11.29 25.36 7.96
N LEU A 170 11.79 24.24 7.44
CA LEU A 170 11.00 23.04 7.17
C LEU A 170 10.36 22.56 8.47
N ARG A 171 9.11 22.91 8.65
CA ARG A 171 8.26 22.39 9.72
C ARG A 171 7.46 21.25 9.12
N LEU A 172 7.98 20.02 9.27
CA LEU A 172 7.20 18.84 8.98
C LEU A 172 5.89 18.92 9.77
N VAL A 173 4.77 18.91 9.09
CA VAL A 173 3.48 18.74 9.75
C VAL A 173 3.34 17.30 10.23
N LYS A 174 2.56 17.08 11.28
CA LYS A 174 2.36 15.73 11.84
C LYS A 174 1.99 14.71 10.79
N GLY A 175 1.20 15.11 9.78
CA GLY A 175 0.79 14.26 8.68
C GLY A 175 1.94 13.71 7.84
N ASP A 176 2.94 14.53 7.56
CA ASP A 176 4.10 14.10 6.75
C ASP A 176 4.89 13.00 7.47
N PHE A 177 5.08 13.14 8.79
CA PHE A 177 5.73 12.12 9.61
C PHE A 177 4.92 10.81 9.60
N TYR A 178 3.60 10.88 9.71
CA TYR A 178 2.75 9.69 9.67
C TYR A 178 2.84 8.96 8.32
N VAL A 179 2.87 9.69 7.21
CA VAL A 179 3.03 9.08 5.86
C VAL A 179 4.40 8.43 5.70
N LEU A 180 5.48 9.09 6.15
CA LEU A 180 6.82 8.51 6.09
C LEU A 180 6.89 7.21 6.91
N LEU A 181 6.32 7.20 8.10
CA LEU A 181 6.24 6.00 8.95
C LEU A 181 5.37 4.91 8.31
N ALA A 182 4.24 5.28 7.70
CA ALA A 182 3.40 4.36 6.94
C ALA A 182 4.17 3.74 5.77
N SER A 183 4.92 4.56 5.01
CA SER A 183 5.73 4.11 3.88
C SER A 183 6.83 3.13 4.29
N LEU A 184 7.48 3.40 5.43
CA LEU A 184 8.44 2.48 6.04
C LEU A 184 7.78 1.14 6.40
N GLY A 185 6.64 1.19 7.10
CA GLY A 185 5.86 0.00 7.44
C GLY A 185 5.44 -0.81 6.22
N TRP A 186 5.00 -0.13 5.15
CA TRP A 186 4.65 -0.77 3.87
C TRP A 186 5.85 -1.39 3.16
N ALA A 187 7.03 -0.77 3.27
CA ALA A 187 8.26 -1.36 2.74
C ALA A 187 8.59 -2.68 3.45
N VAL A 188 8.54 -2.73 4.78
CA VAL A 188 8.74 -3.96 5.56
C VAL A 188 7.67 -5.01 5.20
N TYR A 189 6.40 -4.61 5.12
CA TYR A 189 5.30 -5.48 4.68
C TYR A 189 5.58 -6.09 3.30
N SER A 190 6.02 -5.28 2.34
CA SER A 190 6.33 -5.72 0.97
C SER A 190 7.47 -6.76 0.95
N TRP A 191 8.51 -6.55 1.75
CA TRP A 191 9.60 -7.51 1.90
C TRP A 191 9.15 -8.82 2.55
N LEU A 192 8.30 -8.76 3.55
CA LEU A 192 7.69 -9.96 4.14
C LEU A 192 6.83 -10.72 3.13
N LEU A 193 6.10 -10.02 2.25
CA LEU A 193 5.38 -10.65 1.16
C LEU A 193 6.30 -11.27 0.12
N ALA A 194 7.42 -10.61 -0.22
CA ALA A 194 8.38 -11.12 -1.20
C ALA A 194 9.08 -12.41 -0.74
N HIS A 195 9.18 -12.60 0.59
CA HIS A 195 9.83 -13.79 1.21
C HIS A 195 8.79 -14.63 1.98
N PRO A 196 7.86 -15.30 1.27
CA PRO A 196 6.87 -16.16 1.92
C PRO A 196 7.51 -17.42 2.49
N THR A 197 6.96 -17.93 3.60
CA THR A 197 7.21 -19.31 4.00
C THR A 197 6.47 -20.28 3.05
N PRO A 198 6.87 -21.56 2.93
CA PRO A 198 6.17 -22.52 2.06
C PRO A 198 4.65 -22.54 2.30
N GLU A 199 4.24 -22.53 3.58
CA GLU A 199 2.82 -22.59 3.95
C GLU A 199 2.09 -21.27 3.63
N SER A 200 2.72 -20.12 3.85
CA SER A 200 2.13 -18.81 3.49
C SER A 200 2.06 -18.61 1.97
N ALA A 201 2.98 -19.22 1.22
CA ALA A 201 2.94 -19.24 -0.23
C ALA A 201 1.71 -19.97 -0.77
N SER A 202 1.33 -21.10 -0.16
CA SER A 202 0.12 -21.84 -0.55
C SER A 202 -1.16 -21.03 -0.27
N LEU A 203 -1.24 -20.36 0.89
CA LEU A 203 -2.38 -19.48 1.19
C LEU A 203 -2.48 -18.28 0.24
N ARG A 204 -1.36 -17.75 -0.26
CA ARG A 204 -1.36 -16.63 -1.24
C ARG A 204 -1.99 -16.97 -2.57
N GLN A 205 -2.08 -18.24 -2.96
CA GLN A 205 -2.76 -18.66 -4.19
C GLN A 205 -4.26 -18.41 -4.12
N ASP A 206 -4.82 -18.42 -2.89
CA ASP A 206 -6.21 -18.06 -2.60
C ASP A 206 -6.23 -16.68 -1.93
N TRP A 207 -6.26 -15.61 -2.73
CA TRP A 207 -6.15 -14.24 -2.22
C TRP A 207 -7.24 -13.84 -1.21
N PRO A 208 -8.53 -14.29 -1.31
CA PRO A 208 -9.53 -13.98 -0.30
C PRO A 208 -9.16 -14.56 1.07
N ARG A 209 -8.69 -15.81 1.12
CA ARG A 209 -8.24 -16.45 2.36
C ARG A 209 -6.99 -15.78 2.93
N PHE A 210 -6.04 -15.44 2.07
CA PHE A 210 -4.84 -14.75 2.47
C PHE A 210 -5.14 -13.34 3.01
N LEU A 211 -6.07 -12.61 2.39
CA LEU A 211 -6.50 -11.30 2.86
C LEU A 211 -7.29 -11.42 4.18
N LEU A 212 -8.25 -12.35 4.28
CA LEU A 212 -9.03 -12.55 5.50
C LEU A 212 -8.15 -12.91 6.69
N ALA A 213 -7.10 -13.73 6.48
CA ALA A 213 -6.12 -14.07 7.50
C ALA A 213 -5.38 -12.83 8.02
N GLN A 214 -5.00 -11.90 7.14
CA GLN A 214 -4.37 -10.64 7.54
C GLN A 214 -5.36 -9.71 8.25
N VAL A 215 -6.59 -9.62 7.73
CA VAL A 215 -7.64 -8.77 8.31
C VAL A 215 -8.01 -9.21 9.71
N LEU A 216 -8.06 -10.51 9.98
CA LEU A 216 -8.33 -11.04 11.34
C LEU A 216 -7.38 -10.42 12.38
N PHE A 217 -6.07 -10.52 12.14
CA PHE A 217 -5.07 -9.95 13.05
C PHE A 217 -4.99 -8.43 12.95
N GLY A 218 -5.25 -7.87 11.77
CA GLY A 218 -5.36 -6.44 11.58
C GLY A 218 -6.48 -5.81 12.42
N LEU A 219 -7.60 -6.51 12.60
CA LEU A 219 -8.69 -6.08 13.48
C LEU A 219 -8.26 -6.03 14.95
N VAL A 220 -7.45 -6.98 15.41
CA VAL A 220 -6.91 -6.94 16.78
C VAL A 220 -6.09 -5.67 16.98
N TRP A 221 -5.16 -5.37 16.06
CA TRP A 221 -4.35 -4.16 16.12
C TRP A 221 -5.17 -2.88 15.97
N SER A 222 -6.10 -2.86 15.00
CA SER A 222 -6.99 -1.72 14.80
C SER A 222 -7.87 -1.46 16.03
N SER A 223 -8.35 -2.51 16.71
CA SER A 223 -9.11 -2.36 17.96
C SER A 223 -8.26 -1.75 19.07
N LEU A 224 -6.99 -2.18 19.21
CA LEU A 224 -6.05 -1.58 20.18
C LEU A 224 -5.80 -0.10 19.88
N PHE A 225 -5.56 0.25 18.61
CA PHE A 225 -5.34 1.64 18.21
C PHE A 225 -6.59 2.50 18.42
N THR A 226 -7.77 1.98 18.08
CA THR A 226 -9.04 2.67 18.31
C THR A 226 -9.34 2.84 19.79
N THR A 227 -9.07 1.83 20.62
CA THR A 227 -9.19 1.97 22.08
C THR A 227 -8.28 3.08 22.59
N GLY A 228 -7.01 3.10 22.15
CA GLY A 228 -6.07 4.20 22.48
C GLY A 228 -6.59 5.56 22.03
N GLU A 229 -7.13 5.67 20.82
CA GLU A 229 -7.73 6.90 20.30
C GLU A 229 -8.86 7.40 21.19
N TRP A 230 -9.79 6.53 21.57
CA TRP A 230 -10.96 6.90 22.42
C TRP A 230 -10.58 7.22 23.86
N VAL A 231 -9.50 6.68 24.38
CA VAL A 231 -9.00 6.97 25.73
C VAL A 231 -8.18 8.25 25.79
N LEU A 232 -7.38 8.52 24.75
CA LEU A 232 -6.34 9.56 24.77
C LEU A 232 -6.72 10.83 24.00
N THR A 233 -7.77 10.79 23.18
CA THR A 233 -8.18 11.92 22.34
C THR A 233 -9.70 12.11 22.39
N PRO A 234 -10.21 13.30 22.02
CA PRO A 234 -11.66 13.52 21.84
C PRO A 234 -12.15 12.80 20.57
N ALA A 235 -12.12 11.47 20.58
CA ALA A 235 -12.57 10.67 19.45
C ALA A 235 -14.08 10.82 19.25
N HIS A 236 -14.52 10.83 17.99
CA HIS A 236 -15.91 11.04 17.63
C HIS A 236 -16.30 10.22 16.39
N VAL A 237 -17.59 10.03 16.22
CA VAL A 237 -18.22 9.47 15.03
C VAL A 237 -19.53 10.22 14.80
N ASP A 238 -19.59 10.99 13.74
CA ASP A 238 -20.80 11.70 13.32
C ASP A 238 -21.53 10.84 12.29
N TRP A 239 -22.44 10.02 12.78
CA TRP A 239 -23.22 9.11 11.96
C TRP A 239 -24.13 9.87 11.00
N GLY A 240 -24.02 9.55 9.73
CA GLY A 240 -24.85 10.13 8.69
C GLY A 240 -24.60 9.48 7.34
N TRP A 241 -25.42 9.81 6.37
CA TRP A 241 -25.27 9.26 5.02
C TRP A 241 -23.89 9.48 4.39
N PRO A 242 -23.21 10.65 4.55
CA PRO A 242 -21.87 10.84 4.01
C PRO A 242 -20.85 9.83 4.57
N LEU A 243 -20.87 9.61 5.90
CA LEU A 243 -19.98 8.63 6.53
C LEU A 243 -20.27 7.19 6.07
N MET A 244 -21.55 6.84 5.97
CA MET A 244 -21.94 5.50 5.50
C MET A 244 -21.46 5.24 4.06
N ALA A 245 -21.56 6.24 3.17
CA ALA A 245 -21.06 6.15 1.80
C ALA A 245 -19.53 5.99 1.76
N VAL A 246 -18.80 6.75 2.58
CA VAL A 246 -17.35 6.61 2.73
C VAL A 246 -16.99 5.21 3.23
N LEU A 247 -17.63 4.73 4.31
CA LEU A 247 -17.37 3.40 4.87
C LEU A 247 -17.63 2.27 3.85
N ALA A 248 -18.74 2.33 3.14
CA ALA A 248 -19.05 1.35 2.09
C ALA A 248 -17.98 1.37 0.99
N TYR A 249 -17.60 2.56 0.52
CA TYR A 249 -16.57 2.71 -0.50
C TYR A 249 -15.21 2.16 -0.03
N VAL A 250 -14.73 2.59 1.15
CA VAL A 250 -13.39 2.20 1.62
C VAL A 250 -13.29 0.72 1.99
N ALA A 251 -14.41 0.10 2.42
CA ALA A 251 -14.46 -1.33 2.71
C ALA A 251 -14.47 -2.18 1.43
N ILE A 252 -15.27 -1.82 0.43
CA ILE A 252 -15.42 -2.63 -0.79
C ILE A 252 -14.31 -2.32 -1.78
N GLY A 253 -14.14 -1.05 -2.17
CA GLY A 253 -13.22 -0.63 -3.21
C GLY A 253 -11.76 -0.88 -2.82
N PRO A 254 -11.16 0.01 -2.02
CA PRO A 254 -9.73 -0.06 -1.72
C PRO A 254 -9.33 -1.22 -0.79
N SER A 255 -10.25 -1.82 0.01
CA SER A 255 -9.89 -2.93 0.90
C SER A 255 -10.04 -4.30 0.24
N ILE A 256 -11.09 -4.55 -0.52
CA ILE A 256 -11.35 -5.86 -1.12
C ILE A 256 -10.96 -5.87 -2.59
N LEU A 257 -11.56 -5.00 -3.40
CA LEU A 257 -11.37 -5.04 -4.85
C LEU A 257 -9.95 -4.66 -5.25
N ALA A 258 -9.36 -3.63 -4.63
CA ALA A 258 -8.00 -3.21 -4.95
C ALA A 258 -6.97 -4.27 -4.55
N TYR A 259 -7.08 -4.88 -3.36
CA TYR A 259 -6.17 -5.97 -2.95
C TYR A 259 -6.34 -7.21 -3.85
N GLY A 260 -7.57 -7.55 -4.23
CA GLY A 260 -7.85 -8.64 -5.15
C GLY A 260 -7.27 -8.40 -6.55
N ALA A 261 -7.50 -7.22 -7.11
CA ALA A 261 -6.96 -6.83 -8.41
C ALA A 261 -5.43 -6.74 -8.39
N PHE A 262 -4.84 -6.23 -7.31
CA PHE A 262 -3.39 -6.18 -7.14
C PHE A 262 -2.77 -7.58 -7.07
N GLY A 263 -3.37 -8.49 -6.29
CA GLY A 263 -2.96 -9.88 -6.23
C GLY A 263 -3.06 -10.60 -7.58
N ALA A 264 -4.16 -10.39 -8.30
CA ALA A 264 -4.35 -10.93 -9.66
C ALA A 264 -3.34 -10.33 -10.67
N GLY A 265 -3.06 -9.03 -10.56
CA GLY A 265 -2.06 -8.34 -11.37
C GLY A 265 -0.65 -8.90 -11.17
N ILE A 266 -0.26 -9.13 -9.90
CA ILE A 266 1.03 -9.78 -9.58
C ILE A 266 1.13 -11.16 -10.19
N GLN A 267 0.05 -11.96 -10.13
CA GLN A 267 0.05 -13.32 -10.69
C GLN A 267 0.16 -13.33 -12.21
N ARG A 268 -0.43 -12.36 -12.90
CA ARG A 268 -0.49 -12.30 -14.38
C ARG A 268 0.72 -11.60 -15.00
N ALA A 269 1.11 -10.47 -14.46
CA ALA A 269 2.13 -9.60 -15.05
C ALA A 269 3.43 -9.53 -14.22
N GLY A 270 3.46 -10.15 -13.05
CA GLY A 270 4.58 -10.12 -12.13
C GLY A 270 4.59 -8.90 -11.19
N PRO A 271 5.32 -9.02 -10.06
CA PRO A 271 5.31 -8.00 -9.00
C PRO A 271 5.90 -6.64 -9.47
N HIS A 272 6.92 -6.67 -10.32
CA HIS A 272 7.54 -5.45 -10.85
C HIS A 272 6.56 -4.62 -11.67
N VAL A 273 5.82 -5.25 -12.59
CA VAL A 273 4.82 -4.57 -13.42
C VAL A 273 3.70 -4.02 -12.54
N ALA A 274 3.18 -4.82 -11.61
CA ALA A 274 2.13 -4.38 -10.69
C ALA A 274 2.57 -3.17 -9.84
N ALA A 275 3.81 -3.16 -9.33
CA ALA A 275 4.36 -2.05 -8.56
C ALA A 275 4.43 -0.73 -9.37
N HIS A 276 4.66 -0.81 -10.69
CA HIS A 276 4.66 0.39 -11.53
C HIS A 276 3.31 1.06 -11.63
N PHE A 277 2.25 0.26 -11.72
CA PHE A 277 0.90 0.81 -11.79
C PHE A 277 0.51 1.52 -10.50
N THR A 278 1.00 1.09 -9.33
CA THR A 278 0.71 1.78 -8.07
C THR A 278 1.23 3.22 -8.04
N ASN A 279 2.28 3.53 -8.83
CA ASN A 279 2.82 4.88 -8.94
C ASN A 279 1.87 5.86 -9.67
N LEU A 280 0.80 5.36 -10.29
CA LEU A 280 -0.26 6.20 -10.84
C LEU A 280 -1.22 6.73 -9.76
N THR A 281 -1.14 6.21 -8.52
CA THR A 281 -1.99 6.66 -7.41
C THR A 281 -1.96 8.18 -7.20
N PRO A 282 -0.80 8.86 -7.13
CA PRO A 282 -0.79 10.32 -6.97
C PRO A 282 -1.46 11.07 -8.13
N LEU A 283 -1.31 10.56 -9.36
CA LEU A 283 -1.96 11.17 -10.51
C LEU A 283 -3.49 11.09 -10.40
N PHE A 284 -4.02 9.90 -10.12
CA PHE A 284 -5.45 9.73 -9.88
C PHE A 284 -5.92 10.50 -8.65
N THR A 285 -5.11 10.58 -7.58
CA THR A 285 -5.45 11.38 -6.41
C THR A 285 -5.57 12.85 -6.77
N ALA A 286 -4.63 13.41 -7.54
CA ALA A 286 -4.68 14.79 -7.96
C ALA A 286 -5.96 15.11 -8.76
N LEU A 287 -6.36 14.21 -9.68
CA LEU A 287 -7.59 14.36 -10.47
C LEU A 287 -8.83 14.26 -9.56
N LEU A 288 -8.91 13.25 -8.71
CA LEU A 288 -10.05 13.04 -7.82
C LEU A 288 -10.14 14.13 -6.74
N SER A 289 -9.02 14.58 -6.17
CA SER A 289 -9.00 15.67 -5.19
C SER A 289 -9.42 16.99 -5.79
N ALA A 290 -9.02 17.29 -7.02
CA ALA A 290 -9.47 18.48 -7.72
C ALA A 290 -11.00 18.49 -7.91
N PHE A 291 -11.58 17.32 -8.22
CA PHE A 291 -13.01 17.20 -8.46
C PHE A 291 -13.83 17.17 -7.15
N PHE A 292 -13.42 16.37 -6.16
CA PHE A 292 -14.22 16.14 -4.95
C PHE A 292 -13.88 17.07 -3.78
N LEU A 293 -12.62 17.52 -3.68
CA LEU A 293 -12.13 18.31 -2.53
C LEU A 293 -11.82 19.75 -2.89
N GLY A 294 -11.82 20.12 -4.18
CA GLY A 294 -11.37 21.44 -4.65
C GLY A 294 -9.86 21.68 -4.44
N GLU A 295 -9.08 20.64 -4.11
CA GLU A 295 -7.63 20.73 -4.00
C GLU A 295 -7.04 20.95 -5.39
N ARG A 296 -6.42 22.12 -5.63
CA ARG A 296 -5.83 22.43 -6.94
C ARG A 296 -4.41 21.88 -7.02
N PRO A 297 -4.08 21.04 -8.02
CA PRO A 297 -2.70 20.65 -8.27
C PRO A 297 -1.87 21.89 -8.61
N HIS A 298 -0.75 22.09 -7.92
CA HIS A 298 0.22 23.14 -8.21
C HIS A 298 1.35 22.58 -9.08
N LEU A 299 2.12 23.46 -9.72
CA LEU A 299 3.23 23.05 -10.59
C LEU A 299 4.27 22.16 -9.85
N PHE A 300 4.54 22.46 -8.58
CA PHE A 300 5.46 21.65 -7.79
C PHE A 300 5.00 20.19 -7.59
N HIS A 301 3.69 19.93 -7.54
CA HIS A 301 3.17 18.57 -7.49
C HIS A 301 3.52 17.79 -8.79
N GLY A 302 3.38 18.44 -9.95
CA GLY A 302 3.74 17.87 -11.24
C GLY A 302 5.25 17.56 -11.33
N LEU A 303 6.09 18.52 -10.93
CA LEU A 303 7.55 18.35 -10.90
C LEU A 303 7.97 17.25 -9.92
N ALA A 304 7.38 17.20 -8.73
CA ALA A 304 7.63 16.16 -7.75
C ALA A 304 7.26 14.78 -8.28
N PHE A 305 6.10 14.66 -8.94
CA PHE A 305 5.69 13.41 -9.58
C PHE A 305 6.70 12.94 -10.63
N VAL A 306 7.16 13.85 -11.52
CA VAL A 306 8.17 13.53 -12.54
C VAL A 306 9.49 13.09 -11.89
N LEU A 307 9.97 13.78 -10.85
CA LEU A 307 11.19 13.41 -10.13
C LEU A 307 11.09 12.02 -9.49
N ILE A 308 9.96 11.74 -8.80
CA ILE A 308 9.73 10.44 -8.17
C ILE A 308 9.67 9.34 -9.23
N MET A 309 8.94 9.55 -10.33
CA MET A 309 8.83 8.58 -11.42
C MET A 309 10.17 8.33 -12.13
N ALA A 310 10.96 9.39 -12.38
CA ALA A 310 12.30 9.27 -12.93
C ALA A 310 13.22 8.49 -11.98
N GLY A 311 13.15 8.76 -10.67
CA GLY A 311 13.90 8.02 -9.65
C GLY A 311 13.57 6.55 -9.63
N ILE A 312 12.28 6.20 -9.70
CA ILE A 312 11.81 4.81 -9.75
C ILE A 312 12.28 4.14 -11.05
N ALA A 313 12.16 4.82 -12.20
CA ALA A 313 12.60 4.27 -13.48
C ALA A 313 14.10 4.00 -13.52
N LEU A 314 14.92 4.91 -12.95
CA LEU A 314 16.37 4.76 -12.86
C LEU A 314 16.81 3.64 -11.92
N SER A 315 16.00 3.40 -10.85
CA SER A 315 16.29 2.36 -9.83
C SER A 315 16.03 0.93 -10.32
N ARG A 316 15.46 0.75 -11.52
CA ARG A 316 15.23 -0.58 -12.09
C ARG A 316 16.57 -1.19 -12.53
N GLU A 317 16.76 -2.42 -12.16
CA GLU A 317 17.76 -3.29 -12.79
C GLU A 317 17.11 -3.92 -14.02
N ASP A 318 17.83 -3.89 -15.17
CA ASP A 318 17.42 -4.56 -16.41
C ASP A 318 17.36 -6.09 -16.25
#